data_8a1cdc347553adb0f2989c624a2d7d87
#
_entry.id   8a1cdc347553adb0f2989c624a2d7d87
#
_cell.length_a   1.000
_cell.length_b   1.000
_cell.length_c   1.000
_cell.angle_alpha   90.00
_cell.angle_beta   90.00
_cell.angle_gamma   90.00
#
_symmetry.space_group_name_H-M   'P 1'
#
loop_
_entity.id
_entity.type
_entity.pdbx_description
1 polymer ?
#
loop_
_entity_poly.entity_id
_entity_poly.type
_entity_poly.pdbx_seq_one_letter_code
_entity_poly.pdbx_strand_id
1 'polypeptide(L)'
;MSEFDALCANDAELSQLRTSIREFLAADRAEFGWQPAVDCWLAKWDPDFSARLADAGFVGLTIPTEYGGRGLGYLHRYVVTEELLAHGAPVAAHWIADRQVAPALLSYGTEEQRRRLLPRIAAGQLYSAIGMSEHGAGSDLAAAQTKATRADGGWVLNGTKVWTSGAHVAHQIVVLARTSPLDPQHRHAGFSQFIAQTSAPGITISPILLMNGEHHFNEVLFEDVFIPDADVLGRIGDGWHQVTAELGFERSGPERILSTATLIFGAIRALGDVDDGVAADVGDLVARMISLRQLSISVARTLADGHDAATRAALVKDLGTRFEQDSVELVADLMDYVEDAEPLRALLATARVHSPLFTLRGGTNEVLRGVVAKGMGL
;
A
#
# COMPACT_ATOMS: atom_id res chain seq x y z
N MET A 1 -14.53 -28.57 19.14
CA MET A 1 -14.12 -27.15 19.28
C MET A 1 -15.20 -26.33 18.62
N SER A 2 -15.92 -25.49 19.34
CA SER A 2 -16.97 -24.63 18.76
C SER A 2 -16.32 -23.56 17.86
N GLU A 3 -17.08 -22.98 16.91
CA GLU A 3 -16.59 -21.82 16.12
C GLU A 3 -16.10 -20.68 17.03
N PHE A 4 -16.68 -20.55 18.21
CA PHE A 4 -16.31 -19.60 19.23
C PHE A 4 -14.92 -19.89 19.85
N ASP A 5 -14.59 -21.18 20.08
CA ASP A 5 -13.27 -21.57 20.61
C ASP A 5 -12.16 -21.37 19.57
N ALA A 6 -12.46 -21.55 18.28
CA ALA A 6 -11.53 -21.27 17.19
C ALA A 6 -11.28 -19.75 17.03
N LEU A 7 -12.31 -18.92 17.22
CA LEU A 7 -12.18 -17.45 17.24
C LEU A 7 -11.32 -16.98 18.44
N CYS A 8 -11.53 -17.54 19.63
CA CYS A 8 -10.75 -17.20 20.83
C CYS A 8 -9.29 -17.67 20.76
N ALA A 9 -9.01 -18.81 20.18
CA ALA A 9 -7.64 -19.30 19.98
C ALA A 9 -6.85 -18.40 19.01
N ASN A 10 -7.48 -17.98 17.91
CA ASN A 10 -6.90 -17.03 16.97
C ASN A 10 -6.68 -15.64 17.62
N ASP A 11 -7.54 -15.21 18.53
CA ASP A 11 -7.38 -13.95 19.23
C ASP A 11 -6.16 -13.93 20.17
N ALA A 12 -5.82 -15.06 20.81
CA ALA A 12 -4.64 -15.16 21.68
C ALA A 12 -3.32 -15.08 20.88
N GLU A 13 -3.24 -15.80 19.74
CA GLU A 13 -2.08 -15.76 18.85
C GLU A 13 -1.87 -14.36 18.26
N LEU A 14 -2.94 -13.74 17.75
CA LEU A 14 -2.89 -12.38 17.21
C LEU A 14 -2.53 -11.34 18.28
N SER A 15 -2.98 -11.54 19.55
CA SER A 15 -2.62 -10.68 20.67
C SER A 15 -1.14 -10.82 21.02
N GLN A 16 -0.59 -12.03 21.01
CA GLN A 16 0.83 -12.27 21.21
C GLN A 16 1.67 -11.63 20.10
N LEU A 17 1.27 -11.82 18.84
CA LEU A 17 1.93 -11.20 17.70
C LEU A 17 1.93 -9.67 17.82
N ARG A 18 0.83 -9.08 18.27
CA ARG A 18 0.72 -7.64 18.54
C ARG A 18 1.70 -7.17 19.61
N THR A 19 1.84 -7.92 20.68
CA THR A 19 2.82 -7.63 21.73
C THR A 19 4.25 -7.69 21.18
N SER A 20 4.58 -8.75 20.45
CA SER A 20 5.93 -8.94 19.88
C SER A 20 6.33 -7.82 18.91
N ILE A 21 5.43 -7.40 18.02
CA ILE A 21 5.74 -6.28 17.10
C ILE A 21 5.90 -4.95 17.84
N ARG A 22 5.11 -4.69 18.89
CA ARG A 22 5.25 -3.48 19.73
C ARG A 22 6.58 -3.45 20.47
N GLU A 23 7.00 -4.58 21.03
CA GLU A 23 8.30 -4.72 21.69
C GLU A 23 9.46 -4.47 20.71
N PHE A 24 9.38 -5.07 19.51
CA PHE A 24 10.33 -4.81 18.44
C PHE A 24 10.41 -3.33 18.09
N LEU A 25 9.26 -2.68 17.83
CA LEU A 25 9.21 -1.27 17.45
C LEU A 25 9.78 -0.35 18.52
N ALA A 26 9.50 -0.64 19.78
CA ALA A 26 10.02 0.13 20.90
C ALA A 26 11.55 0.00 21.02
N ALA A 27 12.08 -1.22 20.91
CA ALA A 27 13.50 -1.51 20.99
C ALA A 27 14.25 -0.92 19.79
N ASP A 28 13.79 -1.17 18.57
CA ASP A 28 14.40 -0.68 17.32
C ASP A 28 14.44 0.85 17.28
N ARG A 29 13.32 1.49 17.68
CA ARG A 29 13.30 2.96 17.76
C ARG A 29 14.27 3.50 18.79
N ALA A 30 14.37 2.87 19.94
CA ALA A 30 15.31 3.31 20.98
C ALA A 30 16.77 3.17 20.54
N GLU A 31 17.10 2.13 19.78
CA GLU A 31 18.44 1.86 19.28
C GLU A 31 18.82 2.71 18.06
N PHE A 32 17.93 2.83 17.06
CA PHE A 32 18.23 3.45 15.77
C PHE A 32 17.66 4.86 15.61
N GLY A 33 16.82 5.34 16.53
CA GLY A 33 16.40 6.75 16.63
C GLY A 33 15.47 7.26 15.52
N TRP A 34 14.83 6.36 14.73
CA TRP A 34 13.88 6.80 13.71
C TRP A 34 12.69 7.55 14.32
N GLN A 35 12.18 8.53 13.60
CA GLN A 35 11.07 9.36 14.05
C GLN A 35 9.74 8.89 13.43
N PRO A 36 8.65 8.78 14.23
CA PRO A 36 7.34 8.51 13.73
C PRO A 36 6.89 9.50 12.66
N ALA A 37 6.23 8.99 11.62
CA ALA A 37 5.79 9.84 10.52
C ALA A 37 4.33 9.59 10.14
N VAL A 38 3.71 10.63 9.62
CA VAL A 38 2.46 10.54 8.88
C VAL A 38 2.75 9.91 7.53
N ASP A 39 1.81 9.09 7.03
CA ASP A 39 1.90 8.44 5.71
C ASP A 39 3.21 7.67 5.51
N CYS A 40 3.70 7.05 6.58
CA CYS A 40 5.02 6.43 6.67
C CYS A 40 5.28 5.35 5.61
N TRP A 41 4.24 4.70 5.11
CA TRP A 41 4.31 3.66 4.09
C TRP A 41 4.58 4.20 2.67
N LEU A 42 4.41 5.52 2.45
CA LEU A 42 4.80 6.21 1.23
C LEU A 42 6.07 7.05 1.45
N ALA A 43 6.14 7.76 2.59
CA ALA A 43 7.07 8.86 2.79
C ALA A 43 8.39 8.46 3.48
N LYS A 44 8.43 7.33 4.21
CA LYS A 44 9.61 6.97 5.01
C LYS A 44 10.31 5.74 4.45
N TRP A 45 11.28 6.01 3.59
CA TRP A 45 12.13 5.00 2.96
C TRP A 45 13.33 4.70 3.85
N ASP A 46 13.36 3.48 4.42
CA ASP A 46 14.46 2.98 5.26
C ASP A 46 14.70 1.50 4.96
N PRO A 47 15.69 1.20 4.09
CA PRO A 47 16.08 -0.18 3.78
C PRO A 47 16.60 -0.97 4.96
N ASP A 48 17.34 -0.31 5.86
CA ASP A 48 17.96 -0.97 7.02
C ASP A 48 16.88 -1.35 8.04
N PHE A 49 15.89 -0.48 8.28
CA PHE A 49 14.70 -0.85 9.07
C PHE A 49 13.94 -2.02 8.44
N SER A 50 13.78 -2.04 7.11
CA SER A 50 13.10 -3.13 6.40
C SER A 50 13.84 -4.47 6.58
N ALA A 51 15.16 -4.47 6.55
CA ALA A 51 15.97 -5.66 6.80
C ALA A 51 15.83 -6.14 8.25
N ARG A 52 15.97 -5.25 9.25
CA ARG A 52 15.77 -5.59 10.66
C ARG A 52 14.37 -6.11 10.96
N LEU A 53 13.35 -5.50 10.36
CA LEU A 53 11.98 -5.95 10.48
C LEU A 53 11.78 -7.36 9.90
N ALA A 54 12.43 -7.65 8.77
CA ALA A 54 12.42 -8.98 8.14
C ALA A 54 13.15 -10.02 8.98
N ASP A 55 14.33 -9.69 9.53
CA ASP A 55 15.10 -10.57 10.43
C ASP A 55 14.31 -10.91 11.69
N ALA A 56 13.50 -9.97 12.20
CA ALA A 56 12.56 -10.21 13.29
C ALA A 56 11.30 -11.00 12.88
N GLY A 57 11.13 -11.31 11.59
CA GLY A 57 10.07 -12.14 11.04
C GLY A 57 8.74 -11.41 10.83
N PHE A 58 8.74 -10.09 10.63
CA PHE A 58 7.54 -9.28 10.41
C PHE A 58 7.36 -8.82 8.96
N VAL A 59 8.24 -9.20 8.03
CA VAL A 59 8.08 -9.06 6.58
C VAL A 59 7.81 -10.45 5.97
N GLY A 60 7.16 -10.51 4.81
CA GLY A 60 6.86 -11.78 4.14
C GLY A 60 5.91 -12.69 4.89
N LEU A 61 5.05 -12.16 5.74
CA LEU A 61 4.16 -12.93 6.61
C LEU A 61 3.26 -13.91 5.82
N THR A 62 2.74 -13.48 4.66
CA THR A 62 1.85 -14.30 3.81
C THR A 62 2.60 -15.08 2.72
N ILE A 63 3.91 -14.90 2.59
CA ILE A 63 4.74 -15.66 1.66
C ILE A 63 4.93 -17.08 2.26
N PRO A 64 4.73 -18.15 1.47
CA PRO A 64 4.97 -19.52 1.94
C PRO A 64 6.42 -19.73 2.42
N THR A 65 6.58 -20.65 3.37
CA THR A 65 7.90 -20.97 3.97
C THR A 65 8.89 -21.52 2.97
N GLU A 66 8.44 -22.21 1.92
CA GLU A 66 9.29 -22.69 0.82
C GLU A 66 9.96 -21.58 0.01
N TYR A 67 9.44 -20.35 0.10
CA TYR A 67 10.01 -19.14 -0.51
C TYR A 67 10.61 -18.19 0.56
N GLY A 68 10.89 -18.67 1.75
CA GLY A 68 11.54 -17.89 2.81
C GLY A 68 10.60 -16.99 3.63
N GLY A 69 9.28 -17.05 3.40
CA GLY A 69 8.30 -16.33 4.19
C GLY A 69 7.86 -17.08 5.45
N ARG A 70 6.79 -16.59 6.09
CA ARG A 70 6.26 -17.17 7.34
C ARG A 70 5.07 -18.10 7.13
N GLY A 71 4.43 -18.11 5.96
CA GLY A 71 3.25 -18.92 5.66
C GLY A 71 2.03 -18.62 6.53
N LEU A 72 1.94 -17.39 7.06
CA LEU A 72 0.84 -16.93 7.91
C LEU A 72 -0.31 -16.33 7.08
N GLY A 73 -1.45 -16.11 7.72
CA GLY A 73 -2.64 -15.59 7.06
C GLY A 73 -2.75 -14.05 7.03
N TYR A 74 -3.77 -13.56 6.33
CA TYR A 74 -4.03 -12.12 6.18
C TYR A 74 -4.30 -11.39 7.49
N LEU A 75 -4.86 -12.05 8.52
CA LEU A 75 -5.08 -11.44 9.84
C LEU A 75 -3.76 -11.16 10.56
N HIS A 76 -2.77 -12.05 10.45
CA HIS A 76 -1.44 -11.82 11.00
C HIS A 76 -0.78 -10.61 10.34
N ARG A 77 -0.83 -10.54 9.00
CA ARG A 77 -0.34 -9.38 8.26
C ARG A 77 -1.09 -8.10 8.64
N TYR A 78 -2.41 -8.18 8.84
CA TYR A 78 -3.21 -7.04 9.29
C TYR A 78 -2.72 -6.49 10.62
N VAL A 79 -2.53 -7.36 11.62
CA VAL A 79 -2.07 -6.96 12.97
C VAL A 79 -0.70 -6.30 12.92
N VAL A 80 0.26 -6.89 12.21
CA VAL A 80 1.61 -6.30 12.08
C VAL A 80 1.55 -4.96 11.35
N THR A 81 0.82 -4.88 10.23
CA THR A 81 0.64 -3.64 9.48
C THR A 81 0.00 -2.54 10.32
N GLU A 82 -1.03 -2.88 11.10
CA GLU A 82 -1.72 -1.94 12.00
C GLU A 82 -0.76 -1.31 13.01
N GLU A 83 0.10 -2.11 13.64
CA GLU A 83 1.07 -1.61 14.61
C GLU A 83 2.18 -0.77 13.95
N LEU A 84 2.69 -1.20 12.80
CA LEU A 84 3.68 -0.43 12.04
C LEU A 84 3.18 0.97 11.70
N LEU A 85 1.94 1.10 11.23
CA LEU A 85 1.35 2.37 10.85
C LEU A 85 0.98 3.23 12.08
N ALA A 86 0.43 2.60 13.13
CA ALA A 86 0.10 3.31 14.36
C ALA A 86 1.32 3.92 15.05
N HIS A 87 2.50 3.31 14.89
CA HIS A 87 3.78 3.83 15.39
C HIS A 87 4.50 4.74 14.38
N GLY A 88 4.00 4.86 13.15
CA GLY A 88 4.61 5.66 12.08
C GLY A 88 5.99 5.16 11.67
N ALA A 89 6.19 3.84 11.68
CA ALA A 89 7.46 3.19 11.38
C ALA A 89 7.87 3.37 9.90
N PRO A 90 9.18 3.43 9.58
CA PRO A 90 9.65 3.75 8.22
C PRO A 90 9.57 2.54 7.28
N VAL A 91 8.37 2.19 6.81
CA VAL A 91 8.06 0.95 6.10
C VAL A 91 8.05 1.06 4.57
N ALA A 92 8.26 2.26 3.99
CA ALA A 92 8.07 2.49 2.57
C ALA A 92 8.95 1.59 1.67
N ALA A 93 10.15 1.19 2.10
CA ALA A 93 11.07 0.43 1.26
C ALA A 93 10.54 -0.96 0.88
N HIS A 94 10.03 -1.75 1.82
CA HIS A 94 9.49 -3.08 1.55
C HIS A 94 8.00 -3.09 1.16
N TRP A 95 7.29 -1.97 1.37
CA TRP A 95 5.84 -1.92 1.35
C TRP A 95 5.19 -2.46 0.08
N ILE A 96 5.58 -1.93 -1.09
CA ILE A 96 4.99 -2.33 -2.37
C ILE A 96 5.36 -3.78 -2.70
N ALA A 97 6.62 -4.17 -2.45
CA ALA A 97 7.11 -5.51 -2.73
C ALA A 97 6.34 -6.58 -1.92
N ASP A 98 6.21 -6.39 -0.61
CA ASP A 98 5.53 -7.35 0.29
C ASP A 98 4.02 -7.37 0.11
N ARG A 99 3.40 -6.20 -0.10
CA ARG A 99 1.94 -6.08 -0.08
C ARG A 99 1.25 -6.29 -1.42
N GLN A 100 1.91 -5.99 -2.53
CA GLN A 100 1.32 -6.00 -3.87
C GLN A 100 2.06 -6.99 -4.78
N VAL A 101 3.38 -6.88 -4.88
CA VAL A 101 4.16 -7.72 -5.81
C VAL A 101 4.23 -9.17 -5.34
N ALA A 102 4.41 -9.44 -4.06
CA ALA A 102 4.45 -10.82 -3.55
C ALA A 102 3.12 -11.57 -3.76
N PRO A 103 1.92 -11.03 -3.44
CA PRO A 103 0.66 -11.65 -3.78
C PRO A 103 0.46 -11.86 -5.30
N ALA A 104 0.87 -10.90 -6.13
CA ALA A 104 0.80 -11.03 -7.59
C ALA A 104 1.70 -12.17 -8.10
N LEU A 105 2.93 -12.28 -7.58
CA LEU A 105 3.85 -13.40 -7.89
C LEU A 105 3.29 -14.75 -7.44
N LEU A 106 2.68 -14.82 -6.26
CA LEU A 106 2.06 -16.04 -5.75
C LEU A 106 0.87 -16.47 -6.59
N SER A 107 0.08 -15.53 -7.11
CA SER A 107 -1.10 -15.81 -7.91
C SER A 107 -0.77 -16.10 -9.39
N TYR A 108 0.16 -15.35 -9.98
CA TYR A 108 0.37 -15.31 -11.43
C TYR A 108 1.79 -15.62 -11.86
N GLY A 109 2.78 -15.51 -10.98
CA GLY A 109 4.18 -15.73 -11.30
C GLY A 109 4.50 -17.19 -11.63
N THR A 110 5.51 -17.39 -12.46
CA THR A 110 6.09 -18.71 -12.70
C THR A 110 6.85 -19.19 -11.46
N GLU A 111 7.11 -20.50 -11.36
CA GLU A 111 7.90 -21.05 -10.27
C GLU A 111 9.32 -20.44 -10.21
N GLU A 112 9.91 -20.17 -11.38
CA GLU A 112 11.21 -19.49 -11.47
C GLU A 112 11.15 -18.07 -10.90
N GLN A 113 10.11 -17.29 -11.24
CA GLN A 113 9.91 -15.95 -10.69
C GLN A 113 9.70 -15.98 -9.18
N ARG A 114 8.89 -16.92 -8.67
CA ARG A 114 8.65 -17.09 -7.23
C ARG A 114 9.96 -17.40 -6.49
N ARG A 115 10.74 -18.37 -6.95
CA ARG A 115 12.04 -18.73 -6.33
C ARG A 115 13.07 -17.61 -6.41
N ARG A 116 13.05 -16.82 -7.46
CA ARG A 116 14.00 -15.71 -7.64
C ARG A 116 13.66 -14.49 -6.80
N LEU A 117 12.38 -14.14 -6.67
CA LEU A 117 11.96 -12.84 -6.14
C LEU A 117 11.40 -12.93 -4.72
N LEU A 118 10.58 -13.93 -4.39
CA LEU A 118 9.91 -14.00 -3.08
C LEU A 118 10.88 -14.09 -1.90
N PRO A 119 11.99 -14.87 -1.94
CA PRO A 119 12.93 -14.91 -0.82
C PRO A 119 13.54 -13.54 -0.52
N ARG A 120 13.86 -12.76 -1.55
CA ARG A 120 14.40 -11.42 -1.39
C ARG A 120 13.37 -10.42 -0.87
N ILE A 121 12.09 -10.58 -1.25
CA ILE A 121 10.99 -9.79 -0.68
C ILE A 121 10.82 -10.12 0.79
N ALA A 122 10.78 -11.41 1.15
CA ALA A 122 10.63 -11.86 2.53
C ALA A 122 11.77 -11.39 3.43
N ALA A 123 12.98 -11.28 2.88
CA ALA A 123 14.16 -10.75 3.58
C ALA A 123 14.23 -9.21 3.63
N GLY A 124 13.22 -8.48 3.10
CA GLY A 124 13.24 -7.02 3.05
C GLY A 124 14.33 -6.43 2.14
N GLN A 125 14.81 -7.18 1.15
CA GLN A 125 15.96 -6.85 0.30
C GLN A 125 15.60 -6.58 -1.17
N LEU A 126 14.34 -6.75 -1.56
CA LEU A 126 13.86 -6.43 -2.90
C LEU A 126 12.78 -5.36 -2.81
N TYR A 127 13.04 -4.22 -3.40
CA TYR A 127 12.15 -3.08 -3.43
C TYR A 127 11.54 -2.95 -4.81
N SER A 128 10.22 -2.72 -4.84
CA SER A 128 9.46 -2.69 -6.08
C SER A 128 8.63 -1.42 -6.19
N ALA A 129 8.43 -0.98 -7.42
CA ALA A 129 7.46 0.04 -7.76
C ALA A 129 6.41 -0.55 -8.71
N ILE A 130 5.30 0.17 -8.90
CA ILE A 130 4.23 -0.23 -9.82
C ILE A 130 3.94 0.93 -10.77
N GLY A 131 4.09 0.69 -12.07
CA GLY A 131 3.83 1.64 -13.14
C GLY A 131 2.51 1.33 -13.85
N MET A 132 1.43 2.01 -13.43
CA MET A 132 0.10 1.86 -14.05
C MET A 132 -0.32 3.13 -14.77
N SER A 133 -0.44 4.24 -14.03
CA SER A 133 -0.99 5.51 -14.52
C SER A 133 -0.11 6.16 -15.58
N GLU A 134 -0.75 6.92 -16.47
CA GLU A 134 -0.11 7.75 -17.50
C GLU A 134 -0.71 9.15 -17.50
N HIS A 135 -0.12 10.13 -18.20
CA HIS A 135 -0.61 11.50 -18.26
C HIS A 135 -2.09 11.59 -18.66
N GLY A 136 -2.53 10.72 -19.58
CA GLY A 136 -3.91 10.66 -20.06
C GLY A 136 -4.75 9.50 -19.48
N ALA A 137 -4.20 8.70 -18.55
CA ALA A 137 -4.83 7.47 -18.06
C ALA A 137 -4.57 7.26 -16.56
N GLY A 138 -5.31 7.97 -15.73
CA GLY A 138 -5.37 7.78 -14.28
C GLY A 138 -6.60 6.95 -13.88
N SER A 139 -7.72 7.62 -13.60
CA SER A 139 -8.99 6.95 -13.29
C SER A 139 -9.51 6.10 -14.45
N ASP A 140 -9.33 6.55 -15.70
CA ASP A 140 -9.57 5.73 -16.90
C ASP A 140 -8.30 4.97 -17.30
N LEU A 141 -7.89 4.01 -16.47
CA LEU A 141 -6.70 3.20 -16.72
C LEU A 141 -6.79 2.41 -18.05
N ALA A 142 -8.00 2.11 -18.52
CA ALA A 142 -8.22 1.46 -19.80
C ALA A 142 -7.80 2.32 -21.02
N ALA A 143 -7.53 3.61 -20.82
CA ALA A 143 -6.97 4.49 -21.84
C ALA A 143 -5.42 4.46 -21.94
N ALA A 144 -4.74 3.67 -21.10
CA ALA A 144 -3.28 3.60 -21.08
C ALA A 144 -2.71 3.18 -22.44
N GLN A 145 -1.62 3.84 -22.84
CA GLN A 145 -1.01 3.74 -24.18
C GLN A 145 0.39 3.10 -24.17
N THR A 146 1.06 2.97 -23.01
CA THR A 146 2.33 2.24 -22.92
C THR A 146 2.16 0.88 -23.58
N LYS A 147 3.03 0.56 -24.54
CA LYS A 147 2.94 -0.65 -25.36
C LYS A 147 4.15 -1.55 -25.16
N ALA A 148 3.92 -2.85 -25.26
CA ALA A 148 4.95 -3.87 -25.38
C ALA A 148 4.79 -4.57 -26.73
N THR A 149 5.84 -4.53 -27.54
CA THR A 149 5.87 -5.16 -28.86
C THR A 149 6.69 -6.43 -28.80
N ARG A 150 6.18 -7.51 -29.39
CA ARG A 150 6.91 -8.80 -29.42
C ARG A 150 8.25 -8.67 -30.15
N ALA A 151 9.30 -9.20 -29.52
CA ALA A 151 10.64 -9.31 -30.10
C ALA A 151 11.16 -10.74 -29.89
N ASP A 152 12.32 -11.08 -30.47
CA ASP A 152 12.93 -12.38 -30.25
C ASP A 152 13.38 -12.54 -28.79
N GLY A 153 12.89 -13.60 -28.13
CA GLY A 153 13.16 -13.91 -26.73
C GLY A 153 12.49 -12.99 -25.69
N GLY A 154 11.63 -12.04 -26.12
CA GLY A 154 11.00 -11.11 -25.17
C GLY A 154 10.12 -10.05 -25.82
N TRP A 155 10.06 -8.89 -25.17
CA TRP A 155 9.21 -7.76 -25.51
C TRP A 155 9.99 -6.45 -25.43
N VAL A 156 9.66 -5.52 -26.30
CA VAL A 156 10.19 -4.14 -26.28
C VAL A 156 9.12 -3.21 -25.77
N LEU A 157 9.40 -2.56 -24.65
CA LEU A 157 8.49 -1.67 -23.93
C LEU A 157 8.76 -0.22 -24.30
N ASN A 158 7.68 0.52 -24.65
CA ASN A 158 7.72 1.93 -24.99
C ASN A 158 6.53 2.67 -24.38
N GLY A 159 6.78 3.80 -23.72
CA GLY A 159 5.75 4.65 -23.15
C GLY A 159 6.22 5.38 -21.90
N THR A 160 5.31 6.08 -21.24
CA THR A 160 5.62 6.87 -20.04
C THR A 160 4.59 6.57 -18.94
N LYS A 161 5.08 6.21 -17.76
CA LYS A 161 4.27 6.07 -16.55
C LYS A 161 4.48 7.25 -15.62
N VAL A 162 3.42 7.68 -14.93
CA VAL A 162 3.46 8.80 -13.98
C VAL A 162 2.97 8.37 -12.61
N TRP A 163 3.29 9.14 -11.60
CA TRP A 163 2.91 8.89 -10.20
C TRP A 163 3.44 7.55 -9.67
N THR A 164 4.55 7.06 -10.24
CA THR A 164 5.16 5.79 -9.84
C THR A 164 5.90 5.99 -8.51
N SER A 165 5.29 5.53 -7.41
CA SER A 165 5.82 5.68 -6.05
C SER A 165 7.15 4.94 -5.91
N GLY A 166 8.17 5.63 -5.39
CA GLY A 166 9.47 5.04 -5.03
C GLY A 166 10.30 4.48 -6.19
N ALA A 167 9.95 4.76 -7.47
CA ALA A 167 10.67 4.18 -8.62
C ALA A 167 12.17 4.50 -8.61
N HIS A 168 12.56 5.70 -8.15
CA HIS A 168 13.96 6.15 -8.09
C HIS A 168 14.84 5.38 -7.09
N VAL A 169 14.22 4.62 -6.18
CA VAL A 169 14.90 3.81 -5.15
C VAL A 169 14.54 2.32 -5.23
N ALA A 170 13.63 1.96 -6.13
CA ALA A 170 13.23 0.57 -6.36
C ALA A 170 14.25 -0.18 -7.25
N HIS A 171 14.33 -1.50 -7.08
CA HIS A 171 15.15 -2.39 -7.91
C HIS A 171 14.41 -2.77 -9.20
N GLN A 172 13.08 -2.82 -9.15
CA GLN A 172 12.23 -3.24 -10.26
C GLN A 172 10.89 -2.49 -10.25
N ILE A 173 10.28 -2.43 -11.42
CA ILE A 173 8.93 -1.87 -11.64
C ILE A 173 8.06 -2.93 -12.28
N VAL A 174 6.88 -3.21 -11.70
CA VAL A 174 5.82 -3.97 -12.39
C VAL A 174 5.04 -2.99 -13.26
N VAL A 175 5.12 -3.17 -14.57
CA VAL A 175 4.58 -2.23 -15.57
C VAL A 175 3.38 -2.83 -16.28
N LEU A 176 2.26 -2.11 -16.29
CA LEU A 176 1.10 -2.44 -17.11
C LEU A 176 1.29 -1.86 -18.51
N ALA A 177 1.27 -2.70 -19.56
CA ALA A 177 1.40 -2.26 -20.95
C ALA A 177 0.45 -3.01 -21.88
N ARG A 178 0.14 -2.39 -23.03
CA ARG A 178 -0.63 -3.04 -24.10
C ARG A 178 0.25 -3.94 -24.95
N THR A 179 -0.18 -5.17 -25.10
CA THR A 179 0.42 -6.18 -25.98
C THR A 179 -0.40 -6.41 -27.26
N SER A 180 -1.59 -5.79 -27.35
CA SER A 180 -2.40 -5.73 -28.56
C SER A 180 -3.02 -4.35 -28.74
N PRO A 181 -3.42 -3.95 -29.96
CA PRO A 181 -4.12 -2.69 -30.19
C PRO A 181 -5.38 -2.55 -29.35
N LEU A 182 -5.72 -1.29 -29.00
CA LEU A 182 -6.97 -0.99 -28.30
C LEU A 182 -8.17 -1.44 -29.15
N ASP A 183 -8.98 -2.32 -28.58
CA ASP A 183 -10.33 -2.64 -29.09
C ASP A 183 -11.35 -1.74 -28.38
N PRO A 184 -12.04 -0.83 -29.09
CA PRO A 184 -13.03 0.05 -28.51
C PRO A 184 -14.22 -0.68 -27.87
N GLN A 185 -14.53 -1.90 -28.32
CA GLN A 185 -15.61 -2.73 -27.78
C GLN A 185 -15.17 -3.52 -26.54
N HIS A 186 -13.86 -3.80 -26.41
CA HIS A 186 -13.27 -4.54 -25.31
C HIS A 186 -12.05 -3.80 -24.75
N ARG A 187 -12.26 -2.57 -24.27
CA ARG A 187 -11.20 -1.63 -23.83
C ARG A 187 -10.22 -2.20 -22.79
N HIS A 188 -10.65 -3.16 -22.01
CA HIS A 188 -9.87 -3.84 -20.97
C HIS A 188 -8.99 -4.97 -21.51
N ALA A 189 -9.23 -5.44 -22.73
CA ALA A 189 -8.43 -6.49 -23.35
C ALA A 189 -7.04 -5.99 -23.79
N GLY A 190 -6.11 -6.92 -23.94
CA GLY A 190 -4.79 -6.65 -24.51
C GLY A 190 -3.79 -5.99 -23.58
N PHE A 191 -4.05 -5.92 -22.28
CA PHE A 191 -3.06 -5.53 -21.28
C PHE A 191 -2.30 -6.73 -20.76
N SER A 192 -1.02 -6.51 -20.44
CA SER A 192 -0.13 -7.48 -19.78
C SER A 192 0.75 -6.78 -18.76
N GLN A 193 1.29 -7.52 -17.80
CA GLN A 193 2.22 -6.97 -16.81
C GLN A 193 3.65 -7.50 -17.07
N PHE A 194 4.63 -6.62 -16.86
CA PHE A 194 6.04 -6.89 -17.10
C PHE A 194 6.86 -6.47 -15.87
N ILE A 195 7.85 -7.24 -15.49
CA ILE A 195 8.80 -6.92 -14.42
C ILE A 195 10.04 -6.29 -15.08
N ALA A 196 10.16 -4.97 -15.04
CA ALA A 196 11.30 -4.23 -15.58
C ALA A 196 12.29 -3.91 -14.46
N GLN A 197 13.59 -4.24 -14.64
CA GLN A 197 14.64 -3.79 -13.73
C GLN A 197 14.85 -2.29 -13.92
N THR A 198 14.90 -1.50 -12.85
CA THR A 198 15.05 -0.03 -12.94
C THR A 198 16.36 0.39 -13.59
N SER A 199 17.38 -0.47 -13.53
CA SER A 199 18.70 -0.28 -14.17
C SER A 199 18.75 -0.69 -15.65
N ALA A 200 17.64 -1.18 -16.24
CA ALA A 200 17.65 -1.61 -17.62
C ALA A 200 17.88 -0.41 -18.56
N PRO A 201 18.67 -0.61 -19.64
CA PRO A 201 18.85 0.43 -20.67
C PRO A 201 17.51 0.91 -21.22
N GLY A 202 17.37 2.22 -21.45
CA GLY A 202 16.16 2.85 -21.96
C GLY A 202 15.14 3.23 -20.89
N ILE A 203 15.41 3.00 -19.60
CA ILE A 203 14.57 3.51 -18.50
C ILE A 203 15.15 4.83 -18.00
N THR A 204 14.31 5.88 -18.02
CA THR A 204 14.63 7.18 -17.40
C THR A 204 13.61 7.47 -16.30
N ILE A 205 14.08 7.77 -15.10
CA ILE A 205 13.26 8.06 -13.92
C ILE A 205 13.46 9.52 -13.54
N SER A 206 12.38 10.31 -13.62
CA SER A 206 12.38 11.73 -13.31
C SER A 206 11.51 12.02 -12.08
N PRO A 207 11.91 12.93 -11.17
CA PRO A 207 11.17 13.23 -9.96
C PRO A 207 9.89 14.02 -10.24
N ILE A 208 8.82 13.69 -9.52
CA ILE A 208 7.64 14.52 -9.33
C ILE A 208 7.65 14.95 -7.87
N LEU A 209 7.94 16.22 -7.63
CA LEU A 209 8.06 16.78 -6.28
C LEU A 209 6.69 17.17 -5.73
N LEU A 210 6.46 16.91 -4.44
CA LEU A 210 5.33 17.46 -3.71
C LEU A 210 5.51 18.95 -3.44
N MET A 211 4.45 19.62 -2.96
CA MET A 211 4.45 21.06 -2.70
C MET A 211 5.47 21.48 -1.62
N ASN A 212 5.85 20.58 -0.73
CA ASN A 212 6.89 20.79 0.29
C ASN A 212 8.31 20.41 -0.19
N GLY A 213 8.47 20.02 -1.46
CA GLY A 213 9.74 19.60 -2.06
C GLY A 213 10.11 18.13 -1.82
N GLU A 214 9.29 17.35 -1.12
CA GLU A 214 9.53 15.91 -0.94
C GLU A 214 9.39 15.14 -2.26
N HIS A 215 10.23 14.11 -2.42
CA HIS A 215 10.28 13.27 -3.62
C HIS A 215 9.78 11.87 -3.29
N HIS A 216 8.53 11.56 -3.65
CA HIS A 216 7.92 10.25 -3.49
C HIS A 216 7.48 9.64 -4.81
N PHE A 217 7.09 10.46 -5.77
CA PHE A 217 6.56 10.04 -7.06
C PHE A 217 7.53 10.31 -8.18
N ASN A 218 7.37 9.54 -9.25
CA ASN A 218 8.22 9.65 -10.42
C ASN A 218 7.41 9.55 -11.71
N GLU A 219 7.89 10.25 -12.73
CA GLU A 219 7.67 9.89 -14.10
C GLU A 219 8.71 8.86 -14.52
N VAL A 220 8.29 7.81 -15.20
CA VAL A 220 9.16 6.75 -15.71
C VAL A 220 8.96 6.61 -17.20
N LEU A 221 9.95 6.99 -17.96
CA LEU A 221 10.00 6.86 -19.41
C LEU A 221 10.67 5.52 -19.79
N PHE A 222 10.06 4.80 -20.71
CA PHE A 222 10.55 3.57 -21.32
C PHE A 222 10.78 3.82 -22.82
N GLU A 223 12.03 3.73 -23.26
CA GLU A 223 12.45 3.90 -24.66
C GLU A 223 13.17 2.63 -25.11
N ASP A 224 12.48 1.84 -25.91
CA ASP A 224 12.96 0.56 -26.44
C ASP A 224 13.52 -0.41 -25.36
N VAL A 225 12.88 -0.45 -24.21
CA VAL A 225 13.30 -1.28 -23.08
C VAL A 225 12.99 -2.74 -23.36
N PHE A 226 14.03 -3.58 -23.48
CA PHE A 226 13.85 -5.01 -23.66
C PHE A 226 13.52 -5.71 -22.35
N ILE A 227 12.43 -6.47 -22.34
CA ILE A 227 11.97 -7.30 -21.23
C ILE A 227 11.98 -8.78 -21.69
N PRO A 228 12.79 -9.64 -21.08
CA PRO A 228 12.81 -11.08 -21.40
C PRO A 228 11.46 -11.75 -21.14
N ASP A 229 11.14 -12.82 -21.86
CA ASP A 229 9.94 -13.62 -21.62
C ASP A 229 9.83 -14.13 -20.18
N ALA A 230 10.96 -14.42 -19.52
CA ALA A 230 11.02 -14.81 -18.11
C ALA A 230 10.53 -13.73 -17.14
N ASP A 231 10.44 -12.45 -17.57
CA ASP A 231 9.99 -11.32 -16.79
C ASP A 231 8.56 -10.85 -17.16
N VAL A 232 7.82 -11.61 -17.96
CA VAL A 232 6.38 -11.44 -18.13
C VAL A 232 5.68 -11.97 -16.89
N LEU A 233 4.88 -11.14 -16.21
CA LEU A 233 4.11 -11.57 -15.04
C LEU A 233 2.76 -12.14 -15.49
N GLY A 234 2.57 -13.43 -15.29
CA GLY A 234 1.36 -14.14 -15.68
C GLY A 234 1.22 -14.37 -17.19
N ARG A 235 0.00 -14.30 -17.70
CA ARG A 235 -0.30 -14.56 -19.13
C ARG A 235 -0.40 -13.26 -19.90
N ILE A 236 0.09 -13.27 -21.13
CA ILE A 236 -0.11 -12.17 -22.07
C ILE A 236 -1.62 -11.99 -22.33
N GLY A 237 -2.08 -10.75 -22.22
CA GLY A 237 -3.49 -10.36 -22.36
C GLY A 237 -4.30 -10.36 -21.04
N ASP A 238 -3.77 -10.91 -19.96
CA ASP A 238 -4.47 -11.04 -18.65
C ASP A 238 -4.22 -9.85 -17.71
N GLY A 239 -3.46 -8.85 -18.11
CA GLY A 239 -3.02 -7.76 -17.24
C GLY A 239 -4.14 -6.97 -16.57
N TRP A 240 -5.28 -6.81 -17.24
CA TRP A 240 -6.44 -6.15 -16.62
C TRP A 240 -7.02 -6.93 -15.44
N HIS A 241 -7.17 -8.25 -15.60
CA HIS A 241 -7.63 -9.13 -14.54
C HIS A 241 -6.66 -9.12 -13.35
N GLN A 242 -5.36 -9.18 -13.62
CA GLN A 242 -4.30 -9.15 -12.60
C GLN A 242 -4.36 -7.85 -11.78
N VAL A 243 -4.40 -6.69 -12.44
CA VAL A 243 -4.49 -5.37 -11.78
C VAL A 243 -5.76 -5.25 -10.94
N THR A 244 -6.92 -5.69 -11.46
CA THR A 244 -8.18 -5.58 -10.71
C THR A 244 -8.22 -6.49 -9.49
N ALA A 245 -7.60 -7.67 -9.55
CA ALA A 245 -7.47 -8.56 -8.40
C ALA A 245 -6.52 -7.98 -7.34
N GLU A 246 -5.41 -7.35 -7.75
CA GLU A 246 -4.44 -6.69 -6.88
C GLU A 246 -5.07 -5.55 -6.08
N LEU A 247 -5.96 -4.77 -6.69
CA LEU A 247 -6.65 -3.65 -6.05
C LEU A 247 -7.50 -4.07 -4.83
N GLY A 248 -7.94 -5.32 -4.75
CA GLY A 248 -8.62 -5.85 -3.56
C GLY A 248 -7.71 -5.85 -2.32
N PHE A 249 -6.43 -6.19 -2.51
CA PHE A 249 -5.43 -6.18 -1.45
C PHE A 249 -4.95 -4.76 -1.10
N GLU A 250 -4.84 -3.88 -2.09
CA GLU A 250 -4.38 -2.51 -1.92
C GLU A 250 -5.40 -1.64 -1.16
N ARG A 251 -6.70 -1.86 -1.36
CA ARG A 251 -7.76 -0.94 -0.90
C ARG A 251 -8.24 -1.20 0.53
N SER A 252 -7.93 -2.35 1.13
CA SER A 252 -8.61 -2.83 2.34
C SER A 252 -7.82 -2.72 3.62
N GLY A 253 -6.53 -2.43 3.52
CA GLY A 253 -5.64 -2.50 4.67
C GLY A 253 -5.74 -1.29 5.61
N PRO A 254 -5.07 -1.39 6.79
CA PRO A 254 -5.01 -0.32 7.77
C PRO A 254 -4.46 1.00 7.22
N GLU A 255 -3.67 0.98 6.14
CA GLU A 255 -3.10 2.16 5.48
C GLU A 255 -4.14 3.10 4.86
N ARG A 256 -5.40 2.69 4.84
CA ARG A 256 -6.51 3.54 4.38
C ARG A 256 -7.24 4.23 5.53
N ILE A 257 -6.71 4.08 6.75
CA ILE A 257 -7.29 4.62 7.98
C ILE A 257 -6.20 5.22 8.87
N LEU A 258 -4.99 4.65 8.84
CA LEU A 258 -3.93 4.93 9.80
C LEU A 258 -2.75 5.74 9.23
N SER A 259 -2.86 6.31 8.02
CA SER A 259 -1.80 7.19 7.50
C SER A 259 -1.58 8.43 8.40
N THR A 260 -2.63 8.87 9.12
CA THR A 260 -2.58 9.99 10.07
C THR A 260 -2.54 9.56 11.54
N ALA A 261 -2.38 8.26 11.83
CA ALA A 261 -2.47 7.73 13.20
C ALA A 261 -1.49 8.38 14.19
N THR A 262 -0.25 8.61 13.75
CA THR A 262 0.76 9.29 14.60
C THR A 262 0.37 10.72 14.96
N LEU A 263 -0.28 11.43 14.05
CA LEU A 263 -0.82 12.76 14.27
C LEU A 263 -1.99 12.71 15.26
N ILE A 264 -2.97 11.83 15.03
CA ILE A 264 -4.15 11.65 15.90
C ILE A 264 -3.72 11.29 17.31
N PHE A 265 -2.90 10.24 17.47
CA PHE A 265 -2.47 9.76 18.80
C PHE A 265 -1.53 10.75 19.48
N GLY A 266 -0.73 11.49 18.70
CA GLY A 266 0.10 12.59 19.21
C GLY A 266 -0.77 13.70 19.78
N ALA A 267 -1.80 14.13 19.06
CA ALA A 267 -2.73 15.17 19.52
C ALA A 267 -3.45 14.73 20.80
N ILE A 268 -4.08 13.55 20.81
CA ILE A 268 -4.83 13.04 21.98
C ILE A 268 -3.94 12.97 23.23
N ARG A 269 -2.67 12.56 23.11
CA ARG A 269 -1.74 12.49 24.24
C ARG A 269 -1.27 13.84 24.74
N ALA A 270 -1.29 14.86 23.88
CA ALA A 270 -0.81 16.20 24.18
C ALA A 270 -1.93 17.16 24.58
N LEU A 271 -3.20 16.73 24.53
CA LEU A 271 -4.33 17.54 25.02
C LEU A 271 -4.23 17.72 26.53
N GLY A 272 -4.34 18.99 26.95
CA GLY A 272 -4.56 19.35 28.36
C GLY A 272 -6.03 19.20 28.77
N ASP A 273 -6.46 20.04 29.70
CA ASP A 273 -7.88 20.13 30.06
C ASP A 273 -8.68 20.71 28.90
N VAL A 274 -9.70 20.01 28.44
CA VAL A 274 -10.56 20.39 27.31
C VAL A 274 -12.01 20.50 27.77
N ASP A 275 -12.78 21.33 27.08
CA ASP A 275 -14.23 21.42 27.30
C ASP A 275 -14.99 20.22 26.69
N ASP A 276 -16.28 20.12 27.03
CA ASP A 276 -17.14 19.02 26.59
C ASP A 276 -17.29 18.98 25.05
N GLY A 277 -17.19 20.10 24.34
CA GLY A 277 -17.25 20.19 22.88
C GLY A 277 -16.05 19.51 22.25
N VAL A 278 -14.85 19.89 22.65
CA VAL A 278 -13.60 19.27 22.20
C VAL A 278 -13.55 17.78 22.55
N ALA A 279 -13.97 17.41 23.75
CA ALA A 279 -14.05 16.02 24.16
C ALA A 279 -15.00 15.20 23.28
N ALA A 280 -16.13 15.77 22.86
CA ALA A 280 -17.09 15.14 21.96
C ALA A 280 -16.50 14.95 20.54
N ASP A 281 -15.81 15.94 20.01
CA ASP A 281 -15.16 15.86 18.68
C ASP A 281 -14.07 14.77 18.64
N VAL A 282 -13.25 14.70 19.69
CA VAL A 282 -12.25 13.61 19.84
C VAL A 282 -12.93 12.26 20.00
N GLY A 283 -14.03 12.19 20.75
CA GLY A 283 -14.84 10.98 20.92
C GLY A 283 -15.40 10.48 19.58
N ASP A 284 -15.95 11.37 18.73
CA ASP A 284 -16.44 11.03 17.41
C ASP A 284 -15.32 10.51 16.50
N LEU A 285 -14.17 11.18 16.48
CA LEU A 285 -13.00 10.73 15.72
C LEU A 285 -12.59 9.31 16.11
N VAL A 286 -12.50 9.01 17.40
CA VAL A 286 -12.13 7.68 17.91
C VAL A 286 -13.20 6.64 17.55
N ALA A 287 -14.48 6.97 17.68
CA ALA A 287 -15.58 6.07 17.33
C ALA A 287 -15.59 5.73 15.83
N ARG A 288 -15.35 6.72 14.96
CA ARG A 288 -15.19 6.52 13.53
C ARG A 288 -13.99 5.63 13.21
N MET A 289 -12.84 5.88 13.83
CA MET A 289 -11.63 5.07 13.63
C MET A 289 -11.86 3.60 14.03
N ILE A 290 -12.52 3.35 15.17
CA ILE A 290 -12.87 1.99 15.64
C ILE A 290 -13.81 1.31 14.61
N SER A 291 -14.83 2.01 14.14
CA SER A 291 -15.79 1.49 13.17
C SER A 291 -15.13 1.11 11.83
N LEU A 292 -14.27 1.99 11.31
CA LEU A 292 -13.50 1.76 10.10
C LEU A 292 -12.50 0.61 10.26
N ARG A 293 -11.86 0.51 11.42
CA ARG A 293 -10.98 -0.61 11.77
C ARG A 293 -11.74 -1.93 11.71
N GLN A 294 -12.95 -2.03 12.29
CA GLN A 294 -13.77 -3.24 12.24
C GLN A 294 -14.16 -3.61 10.81
N LEU A 295 -14.51 -2.62 9.99
CA LEU A 295 -14.80 -2.84 8.57
C LEU A 295 -13.57 -3.38 7.83
N SER A 296 -12.39 -2.80 8.05
CA SER A 296 -11.13 -3.23 7.44
C SER A 296 -10.71 -4.65 7.87
N ILE A 297 -10.85 -5.00 9.16
CA ILE A 297 -10.60 -6.37 9.65
C ILE A 297 -11.58 -7.36 9.00
N SER A 298 -12.84 -6.97 8.80
CA SER A 298 -13.82 -7.85 8.13
C SER A 298 -13.40 -8.20 6.70
N VAL A 299 -12.75 -7.27 5.99
CA VAL A 299 -12.18 -7.54 4.66
C VAL A 299 -11.03 -8.53 4.74
N ALA A 300 -10.11 -8.36 5.71
CA ALA A 300 -9.00 -9.30 5.91
C ALA A 300 -9.50 -10.72 6.22
N ARG A 301 -10.57 -10.87 6.99
CA ARG A 301 -11.25 -12.17 7.24
C ARG A 301 -11.84 -12.74 5.97
N THR A 302 -12.59 -11.94 5.20
CA THR A 302 -13.20 -12.37 3.93
C THR A 302 -12.13 -12.88 2.95
N LEU A 303 -10.99 -12.20 2.86
CA LEU A 303 -9.85 -12.62 2.02
C LEU A 303 -9.19 -13.91 2.56
N ALA A 304 -9.08 -14.07 3.89
CA ALA A 304 -8.55 -15.28 4.50
C ALA A 304 -9.42 -16.50 4.20
N ASP A 305 -10.74 -16.33 4.09
CA ASP A 305 -11.71 -17.35 3.74
C ASP A 305 -11.77 -17.62 2.21
N GLY A 306 -10.94 -16.95 1.42
CA GLY A 306 -10.87 -17.10 -0.05
C GLY A 306 -12.04 -16.49 -0.81
N HIS A 307 -12.76 -15.55 -0.19
CA HIS A 307 -13.93 -14.89 -0.79
C HIS A 307 -13.57 -13.54 -1.40
N ASP A 308 -14.36 -13.10 -2.38
CA ASP A 308 -14.24 -11.75 -2.97
C ASP A 308 -14.63 -10.68 -1.94
N ALA A 309 -13.76 -9.70 -1.80
CA ALA A 309 -13.93 -8.57 -0.89
C ALA A 309 -13.90 -7.20 -1.59
N ALA A 310 -13.92 -7.16 -2.93
CA ALA A 310 -13.69 -5.95 -3.72
C ALA A 310 -14.62 -4.79 -3.35
N THR A 311 -15.93 -5.05 -3.19
CA THR A 311 -16.92 -4.02 -2.81
C THR A 311 -16.65 -3.47 -1.41
N ARG A 312 -16.37 -4.34 -0.42
CA ARG A 312 -16.06 -3.91 0.95
C ARG A 312 -14.72 -3.17 1.02
N ALA A 313 -13.71 -3.63 0.28
CA ALA A 313 -12.41 -2.97 0.18
C ALA A 313 -12.54 -1.55 -0.40
N ALA A 314 -13.36 -1.37 -1.45
CA ALA A 314 -13.66 -0.06 -2.02
C ALA A 314 -14.35 0.87 -0.99
N LEU A 315 -15.27 0.33 -0.19
CA LEU A 315 -15.94 1.07 0.88
C LEU A 315 -14.97 1.49 1.99
N VAL A 316 -14.09 0.58 2.44
CA VAL A 316 -13.02 0.90 3.42
C VAL A 316 -12.18 2.06 2.92
N LYS A 317 -11.75 2.01 1.65
CA LYS A 317 -10.92 3.06 1.07
C LYS A 317 -11.68 4.39 0.95
N ASP A 318 -12.93 4.41 0.47
CA ASP A 318 -13.69 5.66 0.34
C ASP A 318 -13.93 6.33 1.70
N LEU A 319 -14.37 5.57 2.69
CA LEU A 319 -14.66 6.11 4.02
C LEU A 319 -13.39 6.42 4.81
N GLY A 320 -12.39 5.52 4.75
CA GLY A 320 -11.15 5.64 5.52
C GLY A 320 -10.31 6.84 5.08
N THR A 321 -10.13 7.05 3.78
CA THR A 321 -9.32 8.17 3.30
C THR A 321 -9.98 9.53 3.51
N ARG A 322 -11.30 9.59 3.61
CA ARG A 322 -12.01 10.80 4.04
C ARG A 322 -11.86 11.03 5.53
N PHE A 323 -11.92 9.95 6.33
CA PHE A 323 -11.59 10.02 7.75
C PHE A 323 -10.16 10.55 7.96
N GLU A 324 -9.17 10.12 7.17
CA GLU A 324 -7.80 10.63 7.23
C GLU A 324 -7.74 12.13 6.94
N GLN A 325 -8.47 12.63 5.93
CA GLN A 325 -8.57 14.07 5.65
C GLN A 325 -9.23 14.84 6.80
N ASP A 326 -10.39 14.38 7.26
CA ASP A 326 -11.12 15.00 8.37
C ASP A 326 -10.27 15.05 9.64
N SER A 327 -9.45 14.01 9.90
CA SER A 327 -8.56 13.95 11.08
C SER A 327 -7.46 15.01 11.03
N VAL A 328 -6.97 15.38 9.84
CA VAL A 328 -5.97 16.44 9.69
C VAL A 328 -6.57 17.80 10.06
N GLU A 329 -7.79 18.08 9.59
CA GLU A 329 -8.48 19.33 9.91
C GLU A 329 -8.84 19.40 11.40
N LEU A 330 -9.40 18.32 11.98
CA LEU A 330 -9.71 18.30 13.41
C LEU A 330 -8.45 18.52 14.26
N VAL A 331 -7.33 17.84 13.97
CA VAL A 331 -6.10 18.05 14.74
C VAL A 331 -5.59 19.47 14.56
N ALA A 332 -5.80 20.12 13.41
CA ALA A 332 -5.45 21.52 13.25
C ALA A 332 -6.24 22.44 14.20
N ASP A 333 -7.54 22.15 14.39
CA ASP A 333 -8.39 22.91 15.33
C ASP A 333 -8.02 22.61 16.79
N LEU A 334 -7.54 21.40 17.08
CA LEU A 334 -7.10 21.01 18.44
C LEU A 334 -5.76 21.64 18.86
N MET A 335 -5.00 22.24 17.93
CA MET A 335 -3.68 22.79 18.25
C MET A 335 -3.68 23.90 19.31
N ASP A 336 -4.80 24.56 19.49
CA ASP A 336 -4.96 25.61 20.53
C ASP A 336 -5.09 25.02 21.95
N TYR A 337 -5.36 23.72 22.06
CA TYR A 337 -5.51 22.99 23.33
C TYR A 337 -4.30 22.11 23.68
N VAL A 338 -3.22 22.16 22.85
CA VAL A 338 -2.01 21.36 23.03
C VAL A 338 -0.93 22.14 23.74
N GLU A 339 -0.40 21.62 24.85
CA GLU A 339 0.60 22.31 25.68
C GLU A 339 2.00 22.34 25.03
N ASP A 340 2.49 21.21 24.47
CA ASP A 340 3.76 21.10 23.72
C ASP A 340 3.47 20.78 22.26
N ALA A 341 3.23 21.83 21.49
CA ALA A 341 2.76 21.73 20.12
C ALA A 341 3.86 21.46 19.07
N GLU A 342 5.15 21.63 19.39
CA GLU A 342 6.21 21.67 18.37
C GLU A 342 6.39 20.33 17.60
N PRO A 343 6.46 19.15 18.25
CA PRO A 343 6.52 17.87 17.53
C PRO A 343 5.26 17.62 16.68
N LEU A 344 4.09 18.04 17.18
CA LEU A 344 2.82 17.87 16.51
C LEU A 344 2.68 18.79 15.29
N ARG A 345 3.22 20.00 15.34
CA ARG A 345 3.25 20.96 14.20
C ARG A 345 3.96 20.39 12.99
N ALA A 346 5.09 19.72 13.18
CA ALA A 346 5.83 19.08 12.10
C ALA A 346 5.02 17.94 11.44
N LEU A 347 4.36 17.10 12.24
CA LEU A 347 3.48 16.05 11.74
C LEU A 347 2.26 16.61 11.00
N LEU A 348 1.64 17.66 11.56
CA LEU A 348 0.49 18.34 10.94
C LEU A 348 0.86 19.01 9.62
N ALA A 349 2.02 19.66 9.53
CA ALA A 349 2.50 20.26 8.30
C ALA A 349 2.65 19.21 7.18
N THR A 350 3.27 18.07 7.48
CA THR A 350 3.37 16.94 6.54
C THR A 350 1.99 16.39 6.18
N ALA A 351 1.12 16.18 7.17
CA ALA A 351 -0.23 15.65 6.95
C ALA A 351 -1.06 16.53 6.02
N ARG A 352 -0.97 17.86 6.16
CA ARG A 352 -1.66 18.82 5.28
C ARG A 352 -1.21 18.73 3.82
N VAL A 353 0.09 18.55 3.58
CA VAL A 353 0.63 18.38 2.22
C VAL A 353 0.18 17.04 1.62
N HIS A 354 0.11 15.96 2.42
CA HIS A 354 -0.28 14.64 1.96
C HIS A 354 -1.80 14.44 1.87
N SER A 355 -2.59 15.19 2.62
CA SER A 355 -4.05 15.05 2.70
C SER A 355 -4.76 14.96 1.34
N PRO A 356 -4.44 15.77 0.32
CA PRO A 356 -5.06 15.63 -0.99
C PRO A 356 -4.79 14.28 -1.68
N LEU A 357 -3.66 13.62 -1.37
CA LEU A 357 -3.29 12.33 -1.97
C LEU A 357 -4.15 11.18 -1.45
N PHE A 358 -4.69 11.26 -0.23
CA PHE A 358 -5.41 10.16 0.42
C PHE A 358 -6.61 9.69 -0.42
N THR A 359 -7.39 10.61 -0.98
CA THR A 359 -8.57 10.29 -1.78
C THR A 359 -8.26 9.98 -3.26
N LEU A 360 -7.02 10.22 -3.72
CA LEU A 360 -6.63 10.03 -5.13
C LEU A 360 -5.98 8.66 -5.38
N ARG A 361 -5.05 8.23 -4.53
CA ARG A 361 -4.28 6.97 -4.70
C ARG A 361 -5.14 5.72 -4.48
N GLY A 362 -4.82 4.61 -5.14
CA GLY A 362 -5.59 3.36 -5.04
C GLY A 362 -6.97 3.42 -5.73
N GLY A 363 -7.14 4.34 -6.67
CA GLY A 363 -8.40 4.74 -7.29
C GLY A 363 -9.08 5.87 -6.54
N THR A 364 -9.60 6.87 -7.27
CA THR A 364 -10.28 8.02 -6.64
C THR A 364 -11.56 7.59 -5.93
N ASN A 365 -11.97 8.32 -4.92
CA ASN A 365 -13.19 8.01 -4.17
C ASN A 365 -14.43 8.02 -5.08
N GLU A 366 -14.46 8.86 -6.12
CA GLU A 366 -15.54 8.91 -7.12
C GLU A 366 -15.65 7.59 -7.90
N VAL A 367 -14.52 7.05 -8.36
CA VAL A 367 -14.47 5.73 -9.03
C VAL A 367 -14.91 4.62 -8.08
N LEU A 368 -14.46 4.66 -6.82
CA LEU A 368 -14.78 3.63 -5.84
C LEU A 368 -16.26 3.59 -5.48
N ARG A 369 -16.93 4.75 -5.41
CA ARG A 369 -18.39 4.79 -5.22
C ARG A 369 -19.13 4.09 -6.35
N GLY A 370 -18.63 4.20 -7.60
CA GLY A 370 -19.16 3.42 -8.72
C GLY A 370 -18.97 1.91 -8.53
N VAL A 371 -17.80 1.49 -8.01
CA VAL A 371 -17.53 0.07 -7.68
C VAL A 371 -18.46 -0.43 -6.57
N VAL A 372 -18.66 0.38 -5.52
CA VAL A 372 -19.57 0.05 -4.40
C VAL A 372 -21.02 -0.04 -4.90
N ALA A 373 -21.52 0.95 -5.65
CA ALA A 373 -22.87 0.96 -6.19
C ALA A 373 -23.15 -0.28 -7.04
N LYS A 374 -22.22 -0.60 -7.97
CA LYS A 374 -22.34 -1.81 -8.81
C LYS A 374 -22.33 -3.10 -7.97
N GLY A 375 -21.46 -3.18 -6.95
CA GLY A 375 -21.39 -4.34 -6.05
C GLY A 375 -22.63 -4.51 -5.16
N MET A 376 -23.40 -3.45 -4.96
CA MET A 376 -24.69 -3.44 -4.24
C MET A 376 -25.90 -3.66 -5.17
N GLY A 377 -25.68 -3.80 -6.49
CA GLY A 377 -26.75 -4.01 -7.47
C GLY A 377 -27.48 -2.73 -7.88
N LEU A 378 -26.84 -1.55 -7.71
CA LEU A 378 -27.37 -0.23 -8.09
C LEU A 378 -26.84 0.23 -9.44
#